data_037ac55055d964d41d9b7fd22e257681
#
_entry.id   037ac55055d964d41d9b7fd22e257681
#
_cell.length_a   1.000
_cell.length_b   1.000
_cell.length_c   1.000
_cell.angle_alpha   90.00
_cell.angle_beta   90.00
_cell.angle_gamma   90.00
#
_symmetry.space_group_name_H-M   'P 1'
#
loop_
_entity.id
_entity.type
_entity.pdbx_description
1 polymer ?
#
loop_
_entity_poly.entity_id
_entity_poly.type
_entity_poly.pdbx_seq_one_letter_code
_entity_poly.pdbx_strand_id
1 'polypeptide(L)'
;MTKSLPKDFIFGGATAAYQAEGATHTDGKGPVAWDKYLEDNYWYTAEPASDFYHKYPVDLKLAEEYGVNGIRISIAWSRIFPTGYGEVNPKGVEFYHNLFAECHKRHVEPFVTLHHFDTPEALHSNGDFLNRENIEHFVDYAAFCFEEFPEVRYWTTFNEIGPIGDGQYLVGKFPPGIQYDLAKVFQSHHNMMVSHARAVKLYKDKGYKGEIGVVHALPTKYPYDPENPADVRAAELEDIIHNKFILDATYLGHYSDVTLAGVNHILKVNGGQLDLRDEDFAALEAAKDLNDFLGINYYMSDWMSDFDGETEIIHNGKGEKGSSKYQIKGVGRRESPTHIPKTDWDWIIYPQGLYDQIMRIKKDYPNYKKIYITENGLGYKDEFVDNTVYDDARIDYVKQHLEVLSDAIADGANVKGYFIWSLMDVFSWSNGYEKRYGLFYVDFETQERYPKKSAHWYKKLAETQMIE
;
A
#
# COMPACT_ATOMS: atom_id res chain seq x y z
N MET A 1 31.17 3.90 7.58
CA MET A 1 31.41 3.27 6.25
C MET A 1 30.18 3.54 5.40
N THR A 2 30.34 3.91 4.15
CA THR A 2 29.22 4.10 3.23
C THR A 2 28.56 2.73 2.97
N LYS A 3 27.23 2.64 3.14
CA LYS A 3 26.47 1.41 2.90
C LYS A 3 26.13 1.26 1.43
N SER A 4 25.92 0.04 0.99
CA SER A 4 25.57 -0.27 -0.41
C SER A 4 24.44 -1.28 -0.49
N LEU A 5 23.80 -1.31 -1.65
CA LEU A 5 22.74 -2.25 -1.99
C LEU A 5 23.25 -3.29 -3.01
N PRO A 6 22.63 -4.49 -3.10
CA PRO A 6 23.06 -5.53 -4.04
C PRO A 6 23.05 -5.07 -5.50
N LYS A 7 23.90 -5.69 -6.35
CA LYS A 7 24.02 -5.31 -7.78
C LYS A 7 22.76 -5.55 -8.59
N ASP A 8 21.99 -6.57 -8.22
CA ASP A 8 20.73 -6.96 -8.86
C ASP A 8 19.49 -6.35 -8.18
N PHE A 9 19.71 -5.33 -7.35
CA PHE A 9 18.65 -4.65 -6.60
C PHE A 9 17.79 -3.79 -7.52
N ILE A 10 16.46 -3.85 -7.34
CA ILE A 10 15.54 -3.01 -8.09
C ILE A 10 15.41 -1.65 -7.41
N PHE A 11 15.71 -0.60 -8.17
CA PHE A 11 15.47 0.79 -7.81
C PHE A 11 14.20 1.25 -8.52
N GLY A 12 13.06 1.16 -7.83
CA GLY A 12 11.76 1.38 -8.40
C GLY A 12 11.12 2.71 -8.01
N GLY A 13 10.07 3.03 -8.74
CA GLY A 13 9.12 4.07 -8.41
C GLY A 13 7.71 3.49 -8.38
N ALA A 14 6.88 3.94 -7.44
CA ALA A 14 5.52 3.44 -7.30
C ALA A 14 4.49 4.46 -7.77
N THR A 15 3.39 3.95 -8.31
CA THR A 15 2.17 4.68 -8.66
C THR A 15 0.94 3.83 -8.33
N ALA A 16 -0.24 4.40 -8.49
CA ALA A 16 -1.51 3.70 -8.43
C ALA A 16 -2.47 4.29 -9.45
N ALA A 17 -3.32 3.45 -10.05
CA ALA A 17 -4.20 3.85 -11.14
C ALA A 17 -5.03 5.09 -10.79
N TYR A 18 -5.81 5.03 -9.72
CA TYR A 18 -6.72 6.13 -9.35
C TYR A 18 -5.98 7.42 -8.97
N GLN A 19 -4.80 7.30 -8.37
CA GLN A 19 -4.01 8.46 -7.94
C GLN A 19 -3.22 9.12 -9.09
N ALA A 20 -2.90 8.37 -10.14
CA ALA A 20 -2.01 8.85 -11.19
C ALA A 20 -2.73 9.10 -12.53
N GLU A 21 -3.65 8.22 -12.91
CA GLU A 21 -4.14 8.17 -14.29
C GLU A 21 -5.00 9.37 -14.70
N GLY A 22 -5.85 9.90 -13.81
CA GLY A 22 -6.92 10.78 -14.24
C GLY A 22 -7.85 10.04 -15.20
N ALA A 23 -8.39 10.73 -16.21
CA ALA A 23 -9.23 10.11 -17.25
C ALA A 23 -10.32 9.21 -16.65
N THR A 24 -10.94 9.67 -15.55
CA THR A 24 -11.83 8.88 -14.68
C THR A 24 -13.11 8.44 -15.37
N HIS A 25 -13.48 9.08 -16.49
CA HIS A 25 -14.67 8.77 -17.29
C HIS A 25 -14.34 8.55 -18.78
N THR A 26 -13.08 8.30 -19.09
CA THR A 26 -12.59 8.16 -20.47
C THR A 26 -12.59 6.70 -20.92
N ASP A 27 -12.88 6.47 -22.21
CA ASP A 27 -12.76 5.16 -22.89
C ASP A 27 -13.55 4.03 -22.21
N GLY A 28 -14.73 4.35 -21.71
CA GLY A 28 -15.65 3.36 -21.14
C GLY A 28 -15.32 2.90 -19.71
N LYS A 29 -14.39 3.58 -19.03
CA LYS A 29 -14.13 3.31 -17.62
C LYS A 29 -15.40 3.47 -16.79
N GLY A 30 -15.72 2.45 -15.98
CA GLY A 30 -16.81 2.53 -15.01
C GLY A 30 -16.44 3.35 -13.77
N PRO A 31 -17.44 3.83 -13.02
CA PRO A 31 -17.22 4.57 -11.78
C PRO A 31 -16.65 3.67 -10.69
N VAL A 32 -15.92 4.28 -9.77
CA VAL A 32 -15.40 3.64 -8.56
C VAL A 32 -15.97 4.30 -7.30
N ALA A 33 -15.87 3.62 -6.18
CA ALA A 33 -16.38 4.09 -4.90
C ALA A 33 -15.91 5.51 -4.52
N TRP A 34 -14.68 5.84 -4.89
CA TRP A 34 -14.07 7.14 -4.59
C TRP A 34 -14.65 8.32 -5.37
N ASP A 35 -15.22 8.09 -6.55
CA ASP A 35 -15.69 9.20 -7.41
C ASP A 35 -16.74 10.05 -6.68
N LYS A 36 -17.85 9.42 -6.29
CA LYS A 36 -18.90 10.09 -5.55
C LYS A 36 -18.47 10.50 -4.14
N TYR A 37 -17.66 9.69 -3.48
CA TYR A 37 -17.19 9.99 -2.13
C TYR A 37 -16.37 11.30 -2.08
N LEU A 38 -15.51 11.54 -3.08
CA LEU A 38 -14.76 12.81 -3.18
C LEU A 38 -15.69 13.99 -3.48
N GLU A 39 -16.62 13.83 -4.43
CA GLU A 39 -17.60 14.88 -4.76
C GLU A 39 -18.42 15.28 -3.53
N ASP A 40 -18.85 14.31 -2.72
CA ASP A 40 -19.71 14.58 -1.56
C ASP A 40 -18.95 15.15 -0.35
N ASN A 41 -17.67 14.86 -0.20
CA ASN A 41 -16.93 15.14 1.05
C ASN A 41 -15.76 16.11 0.87
N TYR A 42 -15.30 16.36 -0.36
CA TYR A 42 -14.11 17.18 -0.64
C TYR A 42 -14.39 18.15 -1.79
N TRP A 43 -13.54 19.15 -1.93
CA TRP A 43 -13.60 20.16 -2.99
C TRP A 43 -12.77 19.79 -4.23
N TYR A 44 -12.15 18.63 -4.25
CA TYR A 44 -11.31 18.13 -5.33
C TYR A 44 -11.73 16.71 -5.75
N THR A 45 -11.31 16.31 -6.92
CA THR A 45 -11.49 14.97 -7.49
C THR A 45 -10.17 14.38 -7.94
N ALA A 46 -10.16 13.14 -8.41
CA ALA A 46 -9.00 12.50 -9.01
C ALA A 46 -8.82 12.86 -10.51
N GLU A 47 -9.47 13.93 -10.96
CA GLU A 47 -9.37 14.44 -12.33
C GLU A 47 -8.76 15.86 -12.30
N PRO A 48 -7.63 16.12 -12.98
CA PRO A 48 -6.91 15.22 -13.90
C PRO A 48 -5.88 14.31 -13.23
N ALA A 49 -5.68 14.35 -11.90
CA ALA A 49 -4.57 13.72 -11.21
C ALA A 49 -3.23 14.10 -11.86
N SER A 50 -2.38 13.12 -12.19
CA SER A 50 -1.13 13.35 -12.93
C SER A 50 -1.27 13.02 -14.41
N ASP A 51 -2.50 12.84 -14.90
CA ASP A 51 -2.81 12.49 -16.28
C ASP A 51 -1.92 11.35 -16.84
N PHE A 52 -1.59 10.40 -16.00
CA PHE A 52 -0.74 9.26 -16.37
C PHE A 52 -1.34 8.45 -17.52
N TYR A 53 -2.67 8.46 -17.65
CA TYR A 53 -3.37 7.84 -18.76
C TYR A 53 -2.84 8.31 -20.14
N HIS A 54 -2.49 9.58 -20.27
CA HIS A 54 -1.91 10.16 -21.48
C HIS A 54 -0.40 10.38 -21.39
N LYS A 55 0.12 10.62 -20.18
CA LYS A 55 1.52 11.03 -19.93
C LYS A 55 2.47 9.87 -19.60
N TYR A 56 2.00 8.62 -19.54
CA TYR A 56 2.86 7.48 -19.24
C TYR A 56 4.12 7.36 -20.12
N PRO A 57 4.10 7.71 -21.41
CA PRO A 57 5.33 7.66 -22.21
C PRO A 57 6.38 8.66 -21.73
N VAL A 58 5.96 9.83 -21.25
CA VAL A 58 6.84 10.85 -20.68
C VAL A 58 7.39 10.36 -19.32
N ASP A 59 6.52 9.87 -18.45
CA ASP A 59 6.89 9.43 -17.12
C ASP A 59 7.83 8.21 -17.16
N LEU A 60 7.60 7.25 -18.05
CA LEU A 60 8.48 6.09 -18.22
C LEU A 60 9.82 6.45 -18.86
N LYS A 61 9.85 7.44 -19.76
CA LYS A 61 11.11 7.98 -20.26
C LYS A 61 11.92 8.63 -19.15
N LEU A 62 11.29 9.41 -18.29
CA LEU A 62 11.94 10.01 -17.12
C LEU A 62 12.44 8.92 -16.15
N ALA A 63 11.67 7.88 -15.92
CA ALA A 63 12.09 6.75 -15.10
C ALA A 63 13.39 6.13 -15.63
N GLU A 64 13.45 5.81 -16.93
CA GLU A 64 14.66 5.30 -17.58
C GLU A 64 15.86 6.25 -17.46
N GLU A 65 15.67 7.55 -17.75
CA GLU A 65 16.72 8.57 -17.69
C GLU A 65 17.28 8.79 -16.26
N TYR A 66 16.48 8.53 -15.25
CA TYR A 66 16.86 8.70 -13.84
C TYR A 66 17.18 7.38 -13.12
N GLY A 67 17.42 6.31 -13.86
CA GLY A 67 17.92 5.04 -13.31
C GLY A 67 16.86 4.19 -12.61
N VAL A 68 15.60 4.53 -12.75
CA VAL A 68 14.47 3.72 -12.23
C VAL A 68 14.25 2.54 -13.16
N ASN A 69 14.46 1.32 -12.67
CA ASN A 69 14.40 0.09 -13.45
C ASN A 69 13.18 -0.80 -13.13
N GLY A 70 12.32 -0.35 -12.25
CA GLY A 70 11.04 -0.98 -11.93
C GLY A 70 9.97 0.06 -11.66
N ILE A 71 8.74 -0.21 -12.05
CA ILE A 71 7.60 0.65 -11.75
C ILE A 71 6.45 -0.18 -11.18
N ARG A 72 5.91 0.26 -10.04
CA ARG A 72 4.63 -0.25 -9.57
C ARG A 72 3.51 0.51 -10.23
N ILE A 73 2.59 -0.25 -10.81
CA ILE A 73 1.39 0.22 -11.50
C ILE A 73 0.23 -0.58 -10.95
N SER A 74 -0.95 -0.02 -10.83
CA SER A 74 -2.16 -0.81 -10.63
C SER A 74 -3.04 -0.78 -11.87
N ILE A 75 -3.78 -1.86 -12.10
CA ILE A 75 -4.85 -1.88 -13.09
C ILE A 75 -6.10 -1.31 -12.42
N ALA A 76 -6.73 -0.32 -13.04
CA ALA A 76 -8.06 0.12 -12.63
C ALA A 76 -9.06 -0.98 -13.02
N TRP A 77 -9.58 -1.68 -12.02
CA TRP A 77 -10.54 -2.77 -12.22
C TRP A 77 -11.71 -2.34 -13.10
N SER A 78 -12.25 -1.14 -12.87
CA SER A 78 -13.37 -0.61 -13.65
C SER A 78 -13.01 -0.16 -15.08
N ARG A 79 -11.73 -0.12 -15.47
CA ARG A 79 -11.34 0.02 -16.88
C ARG A 79 -11.47 -1.30 -17.63
N ILE A 80 -11.28 -2.42 -16.95
CA ILE A 80 -11.39 -3.76 -17.53
C ILE A 80 -12.84 -4.23 -17.50
N PHE A 81 -13.47 -4.17 -16.32
CA PHE A 81 -14.88 -4.50 -16.09
C PHE A 81 -15.58 -3.27 -15.51
N PRO A 82 -16.28 -2.46 -16.31
CA PRO A 82 -16.89 -1.23 -15.84
C PRO A 82 -17.82 -1.36 -14.63
N THR A 83 -18.47 -2.52 -14.47
CA THR A 83 -19.32 -2.85 -13.33
C THR A 83 -18.67 -3.84 -12.36
N GLY A 84 -17.39 -4.15 -12.55
CA GLY A 84 -16.64 -5.10 -11.74
C GLY A 84 -16.70 -6.55 -12.22
N TYR A 85 -17.63 -6.90 -13.09
CA TYR A 85 -17.83 -8.23 -13.68
C TYR A 85 -18.58 -8.13 -15.00
N GLY A 86 -18.73 -9.25 -15.70
CA GLY A 86 -19.53 -9.36 -16.92
C GLY A 86 -18.77 -8.93 -18.17
N GLU A 87 -19.21 -7.86 -18.81
CA GLU A 87 -18.65 -7.43 -20.08
C GLU A 87 -17.28 -6.74 -19.92
N VAL A 88 -16.31 -7.17 -20.73
CA VAL A 88 -14.97 -6.59 -20.77
C VAL A 88 -14.96 -5.32 -21.62
N ASN A 89 -14.32 -4.28 -21.14
CA ASN A 89 -14.10 -3.04 -21.90
C ASN A 89 -12.80 -3.13 -22.70
N PRO A 90 -12.86 -3.30 -24.03
CA PRO A 90 -11.66 -3.52 -24.85
C PRO A 90 -10.69 -2.32 -24.86
N LYS A 91 -11.19 -1.10 -24.70
CA LYS A 91 -10.34 0.10 -24.64
C LYS A 91 -9.48 0.15 -23.38
N GLY A 92 -10.01 -0.32 -22.25
CA GLY A 92 -9.23 -0.46 -21.02
C GLY A 92 -8.13 -1.51 -21.15
N VAL A 93 -8.43 -2.64 -21.78
CA VAL A 93 -7.46 -3.69 -22.08
C VAL A 93 -6.35 -3.15 -22.99
N GLU A 94 -6.69 -2.47 -24.06
CA GLU A 94 -5.74 -1.85 -25.01
C GLU A 94 -4.81 -0.85 -24.29
N PHE A 95 -5.36 0.00 -23.41
CA PHE A 95 -4.56 0.95 -22.64
C PHE A 95 -3.47 0.25 -21.83
N TYR A 96 -3.79 -0.83 -21.11
CA TYR A 96 -2.79 -1.53 -20.29
C TYR A 96 -1.79 -2.30 -21.13
N HIS A 97 -2.17 -2.89 -22.26
CA HIS A 97 -1.19 -3.46 -23.20
C HIS A 97 -0.18 -2.41 -23.70
N ASN A 98 -0.66 -1.23 -24.06
CA ASN A 98 0.20 -0.13 -24.51
C ASN A 98 1.12 0.37 -23.38
N LEU A 99 0.60 0.45 -22.15
CA LEU A 99 1.38 0.85 -20.97
C LEU A 99 2.51 -0.14 -20.69
N PHE A 100 2.21 -1.44 -20.67
CA PHE A 100 3.21 -2.48 -20.41
C PHE A 100 4.25 -2.56 -21.54
N ALA A 101 3.84 -2.37 -22.79
CA ALA A 101 4.75 -2.29 -23.92
C ALA A 101 5.74 -1.12 -23.79
N GLU A 102 5.27 0.06 -23.37
CA GLU A 102 6.16 1.21 -23.12
C GLU A 102 7.11 0.94 -21.93
N CYS A 103 6.64 0.26 -20.88
CA CYS A 103 7.51 -0.16 -19.77
C CYS A 103 8.68 -1.01 -20.28
N HIS A 104 8.41 -2.05 -21.08
CA HIS A 104 9.44 -2.93 -21.61
C HIS A 104 10.37 -2.20 -22.59
N LYS A 105 9.84 -1.34 -23.43
CA LYS A 105 10.63 -0.49 -24.35
C LYS A 105 11.63 0.40 -23.58
N ARG A 106 11.26 0.85 -22.38
CA ARG A 106 12.08 1.71 -21.52
C ARG A 106 12.95 0.94 -20.52
N HIS A 107 12.94 -0.38 -20.57
CA HIS A 107 13.66 -1.23 -19.60
C HIS A 107 13.26 -0.96 -18.14
N VAL A 108 12.00 -0.61 -17.92
CA VAL A 108 11.39 -0.39 -16.60
C VAL A 108 10.40 -1.52 -16.33
N GLU A 109 10.77 -2.48 -15.52
CA GLU A 109 9.95 -3.68 -15.28
C GLU A 109 8.64 -3.34 -14.55
N PRO A 110 7.46 -3.69 -15.11
CA PRO A 110 6.20 -3.42 -14.43
C PRO A 110 5.92 -4.45 -13.33
N PHE A 111 5.61 -3.95 -12.13
CA PHE A 111 5.05 -4.67 -10.98
C PHE A 111 3.58 -4.26 -10.88
N VAL A 112 2.66 -5.17 -11.16
CA VAL A 112 1.26 -4.83 -11.42
C VAL A 112 0.36 -5.29 -10.28
N THR A 113 -0.35 -4.34 -9.69
CA THR A 113 -1.34 -4.56 -8.64
C THR A 113 -2.74 -4.63 -9.22
N LEU A 114 -3.53 -5.61 -8.79
CA LEU A 114 -4.91 -5.79 -9.25
C LEU A 114 -5.90 -4.84 -8.58
N HIS A 115 -5.74 -4.59 -7.28
CA HIS A 115 -6.61 -3.71 -6.50
C HIS A 115 -5.80 -2.73 -5.65
N HIS A 116 -5.98 -1.44 -5.91
CA HIS A 116 -5.36 -0.36 -5.13
C HIS A 116 -6.43 0.67 -4.72
N PHE A 117 -7.31 0.27 -3.80
CA PHE A 117 -8.39 1.04 -3.17
C PHE A 117 -9.58 1.39 -4.08
N ASP A 118 -9.54 1.07 -5.34
CA ASP A 118 -10.47 1.53 -6.38
C ASP A 118 -11.51 0.48 -6.78
N THR A 119 -12.23 -0.04 -5.79
CA THR A 119 -13.35 -0.97 -6.04
C THR A 119 -14.39 -0.36 -6.98
N PRO A 120 -14.81 -1.07 -8.04
CA PRO A 120 -15.92 -0.62 -8.88
C PRO A 120 -17.18 -0.30 -8.07
N GLU A 121 -17.82 0.83 -8.42
CA GLU A 121 -18.98 1.33 -7.65
C GLU A 121 -20.08 0.30 -7.49
N ALA A 122 -20.37 -0.50 -8.52
CA ALA A 122 -21.39 -1.53 -8.44
C ALA A 122 -21.12 -2.60 -7.37
N LEU A 123 -19.83 -2.94 -7.16
CA LEU A 123 -19.42 -3.90 -6.12
C LEU A 123 -19.35 -3.24 -4.74
N HIS A 124 -18.93 -1.99 -4.70
CA HIS A 124 -18.92 -1.22 -3.46
C HIS A 124 -20.33 -1.04 -2.90
N SER A 125 -21.29 -0.67 -3.75
CA SER A 125 -22.68 -0.45 -3.38
C SER A 125 -23.40 -1.70 -2.89
N ASN A 126 -22.93 -2.91 -3.25
CA ASN A 126 -23.50 -4.16 -2.76
C ASN A 126 -22.76 -4.75 -1.56
N GLY A 127 -21.84 -4.00 -0.95
CA GLY A 127 -21.17 -4.38 0.30
C GLY A 127 -19.65 -4.50 0.23
N ASP A 128 -19.01 -4.18 -0.91
CA ASP A 128 -17.57 -4.29 -1.09
C ASP A 128 -17.07 -5.69 -0.65
N PHE A 129 -15.93 -5.80 0.02
CA PHE A 129 -15.42 -7.08 0.51
C PHE A 129 -16.10 -7.61 1.78
N LEU A 130 -17.11 -6.93 2.33
CA LEU A 130 -18.01 -7.53 3.31
C LEU A 130 -19.02 -8.51 2.65
N ASN A 131 -19.30 -8.30 1.36
CA ASN A 131 -20.12 -9.21 0.57
C ASN A 131 -19.26 -10.33 -0.03
N ARG A 132 -19.48 -11.57 0.40
CA ARG A 132 -18.70 -12.73 -0.07
C ARG A 132 -18.79 -12.99 -1.57
N GLU A 133 -19.86 -12.57 -2.22
CA GLU A 133 -20.00 -12.68 -3.68
C GLU A 133 -18.89 -11.90 -4.40
N ASN A 134 -18.42 -10.80 -3.81
CA ASN A 134 -17.34 -10.00 -4.40
C ASN A 134 -15.97 -10.68 -4.34
N ILE A 135 -15.79 -11.70 -3.52
CA ILE A 135 -14.62 -12.59 -3.57
C ILE A 135 -14.57 -13.28 -4.95
N GLU A 136 -15.71 -13.82 -5.41
CA GLU A 136 -15.79 -14.46 -6.73
C GLU A 136 -15.50 -13.49 -7.86
N HIS A 137 -16.07 -12.29 -7.81
CA HIS A 137 -15.83 -11.25 -8.81
C HIS A 137 -14.37 -10.83 -8.86
N PHE A 138 -13.69 -10.73 -7.72
CA PHE A 138 -12.27 -10.44 -7.67
C PHE A 138 -11.43 -11.57 -8.28
N VAL A 139 -11.73 -12.82 -7.96
CA VAL A 139 -11.00 -13.99 -8.50
C VAL A 139 -11.18 -14.08 -10.01
N ASP A 140 -12.38 -13.83 -10.52
CA ASP A 140 -12.66 -13.81 -11.97
C ASP A 140 -11.90 -12.68 -12.67
N TYR A 141 -11.87 -11.49 -12.07
CA TYR A 141 -11.08 -10.36 -12.56
C TYR A 141 -9.57 -10.68 -12.58
N ALA A 142 -9.06 -11.27 -11.52
CA ALA A 142 -7.67 -11.71 -11.44
C ALA A 142 -7.35 -12.74 -12.53
N ALA A 143 -8.18 -13.75 -12.69
CA ALA A 143 -8.04 -14.77 -13.72
C ALA A 143 -8.00 -14.17 -15.13
N PHE A 144 -8.88 -13.22 -15.41
CA PHE A 144 -8.88 -12.49 -16.68
C PHE A 144 -7.56 -11.76 -16.91
N CYS A 145 -7.09 -10.98 -15.92
CA CYS A 145 -5.85 -10.22 -16.06
C CYS A 145 -4.62 -11.11 -16.24
N PHE A 146 -4.52 -12.22 -15.52
CA PHE A 146 -3.40 -13.16 -15.68
C PHE A 146 -3.33 -13.76 -17.07
N GLU A 147 -4.46 -14.10 -17.65
CA GLU A 147 -4.55 -14.65 -19.02
C GLU A 147 -4.31 -13.58 -20.09
N GLU A 148 -4.90 -12.39 -19.91
CA GLU A 148 -4.88 -11.31 -20.91
C GLU A 148 -3.51 -10.62 -20.99
N PHE A 149 -2.77 -10.53 -19.87
CA PHE A 149 -1.49 -9.78 -19.80
C PHE A 149 -0.30 -10.70 -19.52
N PRO A 150 0.06 -11.64 -20.44
CA PRO A 150 1.17 -12.57 -20.23
C PRO A 150 2.53 -11.88 -20.20
N GLU A 151 2.62 -10.63 -20.68
CA GLU A 151 3.81 -9.78 -20.61
C GLU A 151 4.15 -9.30 -19.20
N VAL A 152 3.22 -9.40 -18.24
CA VAL A 152 3.45 -9.03 -16.84
C VAL A 152 4.06 -10.20 -16.07
N ARG A 153 5.23 -9.98 -15.47
CA ARG A 153 5.97 -10.99 -14.73
C ARG A 153 5.74 -10.93 -13.22
N TYR A 154 5.40 -9.76 -12.69
CA TYR A 154 5.25 -9.50 -11.25
C TYR A 154 3.85 -9.00 -10.96
N TRP A 155 3.09 -9.84 -10.24
CA TRP A 155 1.72 -9.53 -9.85
C TRP A 155 1.59 -9.34 -8.34
N THR A 156 0.80 -8.37 -7.94
CA THR A 156 0.26 -8.27 -6.59
C THR A 156 -1.26 -8.23 -6.63
N THR A 157 -1.89 -8.93 -5.72
CA THR A 157 -3.37 -9.01 -5.67
C THR A 157 -3.98 -7.74 -5.12
N PHE A 158 -3.55 -7.34 -3.93
CA PHE A 158 -4.01 -6.14 -3.22
C PHE A 158 -2.83 -5.25 -2.84
N ASN A 159 -3.10 -3.95 -2.85
CA ASN A 159 -2.29 -3.00 -2.12
C ASN A 159 -2.96 -2.71 -0.78
N GLU A 160 -2.29 -3.03 0.33
CA GLU A 160 -2.62 -2.58 1.68
C GLU A 160 -4.03 -3.00 2.16
N ILE A 161 -4.25 -4.29 2.33
CA ILE A 161 -5.50 -4.83 2.90
C ILE A 161 -5.84 -4.15 4.25
N GLY A 162 -4.84 -3.94 5.13
CA GLY A 162 -5.02 -3.26 6.40
C GLY A 162 -5.65 -1.87 6.24
N PRO A 163 -4.99 -0.92 5.59
CA PRO A 163 -5.52 0.42 5.34
C PRO A 163 -6.87 0.49 4.62
N ILE A 164 -7.19 -0.47 3.74
CA ILE A 164 -8.51 -0.53 3.11
C ILE A 164 -9.60 -0.68 4.17
N GLY A 165 -9.54 -1.73 4.96
CA GLY A 165 -10.55 -1.99 5.99
C GLY A 165 -10.56 -0.92 7.09
N ASP A 166 -9.39 -0.47 7.51
CA ASP A 166 -9.26 0.60 8.51
C ASP A 166 -9.86 1.92 8.01
N GLY A 167 -9.56 2.29 6.79
CA GLY A 167 -10.08 3.51 6.18
C GLY A 167 -11.59 3.48 5.98
N GLN A 168 -12.14 2.31 5.62
CA GLN A 168 -13.57 2.11 5.35
C GLN A 168 -14.41 2.04 6.62
N TYR A 169 -13.92 1.36 7.68
CA TYR A 169 -14.75 0.94 8.80
C TYR A 169 -14.24 1.35 10.20
N LEU A 170 -13.02 1.86 10.32
CA LEU A 170 -12.47 2.34 11.59
C LEU A 170 -12.30 3.85 11.59
N VAL A 171 -11.50 4.36 10.70
CA VAL A 171 -11.19 5.81 10.58
C VAL A 171 -12.31 6.55 9.84
N GLY A 172 -12.98 5.90 8.89
CA GLY A 172 -14.09 6.46 8.12
C GLY A 172 -13.67 7.52 7.11
N LYS A 173 -12.45 7.42 6.56
CA LYS A 173 -11.93 8.34 5.53
C LYS A 173 -11.80 7.72 4.15
N PHE A 174 -12.21 6.49 4.01
CA PHE A 174 -12.43 5.80 2.74
C PHE A 174 -13.94 5.51 2.59
N PRO A 175 -14.48 5.50 1.35
CA PRO A 175 -15.86 5.08 1.17
C PRO A 175 -16.10 3.68 1.74
N PRO A 176 -17.18 3.42 2.48
CA PRO A 176 -18.37 4.22 2.70
C PRO A 176 -18.29 5.25 3.85
N GLY A 177 -17.16 5.38 4.54
CA GLY A 177 -16.98 6.36 5.61
C GLY A 177 -17.56 5.93 6.97
N ILE A 178 -17.59 4.64 7.26
CA ILE A 178 -18.05 4.10 8.55
C ILE A 178 -16.93 4.25 9.58
N GLN A 179 -17.30 4.61 10.81
CA GLN A 179 -16.34 4.77 11.90
C GLN A 179 -16.54 3.72 13.00
N TYR A 180 -15.44 3.30 13.62
CA TYR A 180 -15.36 2.54 14.87
C TYR A 180 -16.02 1.14 14.83
N ASP A 181 -16.13 0.54 13.67
CA ASP A 181 -16.67 -0.82 13.49
C ASP A 181 -15.55 -1.85 13.27
N LEU A 182 -14.94 -2.29 14.33
CA LEU A 182 -13.80 -3.22 14.29
C LEU A 182 -14.18 -4.61 13.77
N ALA A 183 -15.41 -5.05 13.94
CA ALA A 183 -15.87 -6.31 13.36
C ALA A 183 -15.86 -6.25 11.82
N LYS A 184 -16.30 -5.15 11.24
CA LYS A 184 -16.23 -4.94 9.78
C LYS A 184 -14.78 -4.81 9.29
N VAL A 185 -13.90 -4.19 10.07
CA VAL A 185 -12.47 -4.14 9.75
C VAL A 185 -11.92 -5.55 9.59
N PHE A 186 -12.03 -6.40 10.61
CA PHE A 186 -11.52 -7.77 10.56
C PHE A 186 -12.21 -8.62 9.50
N GLN A 187 -13.53 -8.49 9.33
CA GLN A 187 -14.25 -9.25 8.32
C GLN A 187 -13.82 -8.88 6.90
N SER A 188 -13.64 -7.61 6.60
CA SER A 188 -13.15 -7.17 5.30
C SER A 188 -11.71 -7.62 5.04
N HIS A 189 -10.83 -7.54 6.04
CA HIS A 189 -9.48 -8.08 5.97
C HIS A 189 -9.48 -9.57 5.66
N HIS A 190 -10.31 -10.34 6.37
CA HIS A 190 -10.44 -11.78 6.17
C HIS A 190 -10.89 -12.11 4.74
N ASN A 191 -11.96 -11.48 4.27
CA ASN A 191 -12.49 -11.73 2.93
C ASN A 191 -11.52 -11.32 1.81
N MET A 192 -10.78 -10.22 1.97
CA MET A 192 -9.72 -9.84 1.05
C MET A 192 -8.55 -10.84 1.07
N MET A 193 -8.18 -11.36 2.25
CA MET A 193 -7.15 -12.41 2.35
C MET A 193 -7.58 -13.72 1.68
N VAL A 194 -8.85 -14.09 1.80
CA VAL A 194 -9.41 -15.25 1.07
C VAL A 194 -9.35 -15.01 -0.44
N SER A 195 -9.71 -13.81 -0.89
CA SER A 195 -9.62 -13.41 -2.30
C SER A 195 -8.19 -13.50 -2.82
N HIS A 196 -7.22 -12.98 -2.04
CA HIS A 196 -5.80 -13.10 -2.34
C HIS A 196 -5.36 -14.56 -2.47
N ALA A 197 -5.66 -15.37 -1.46
CA ALA A 197 -5.26 -16.78 -1.43
C ALA A 197 -5.78 -17.56 -2.64
N ARG A 198 -7.03 -17.34 -3.00
CA ARG A 198 -7.66 -17.98 -4.17
C ARG A 198 -7.05 -17.53 -5.48
N ALA A 199 -6.73 -16.24 -5.61
CA ALA A 199 -6.06 -15.70 -6.79
C ALA A 199 -4.64 -16.25 -6.95
N VAL A 200 -3.87 -16.35 -5.87
CA VAL A 200 -2.52 -16.94 -5.86
C VAL A 200 -2.57 -18.41 -6.26
N LYS A 201 -3.48 -19.18 -5.66
CA LYS A 201 -3.66 -20.60 -5.99
C LYS A 201 -4.01 -20.80 -7.47
N LEU A 202 -4.94 -20.00 -7.98
CA LEU A 202 -5.33 -20.02 -9.39
C LEU A 202 -4.14 -19.73 -10.30
N TYR A 203 -3.35 -18.68 -9.98
CA TYR A 203 -2.17 -18.32 -10.76
C TYR A 203 -1.17 -19.47 -10.87
N LYS A 204 -0.90 -20.14 -9.75
CA LYS A 204 0.02 -21.28 -9.69
C LYS A 204 -0.53 -22.53 -10.39
N ASP A 205 -1.79 -22.85 -10.20
CA ASP A 205 -2.44 -24.02 -10.83
C ASP A 205 -2.48 -23.89 -12.37
N LYS A 206 -2.62 -22.69 -12.90
CA LYS A 206 -2.53 -22.40 -14.33
C LYS A 206 -1.12 -22.49 -14.91
N GLY A 207 -0.09 -22.52 -14.07
CA GLY A 207 1.29 -22.66 -14.47
C GLY A 207 1.90 -21.43 -15.15
N TYR A 208 1.39 -20.25 -14.85
CA TYR A 208 1.99 -18.99 -15.33
C TYR A 208 3.42 -18.84 -14.82
N LYS A 209 4.28 -18.20 -15.62
CA LYS A 209 5.74 -18.18 -15.40
C LYS A 209 6.24 -17.02 -14.53
N GLY A 210 5.37 -16.07 -14.19
CA GLY A 210 5.73 -14.92 -13.38
C GLY A 210 5.71 -15.22 -11.88
N GLU A 211 5.78 -14.15 -11.12
CA GLU A 211 5.72 -14.16 -9.66
C GLU A 211 4.46 -13.45 -9.16
N ILE A 212 3.95 -13.90 -8.03
CA ILE A 212 2.76 -13.32 -7.42
C ILE A 212 2.93 -13.18 -5.90
N GLY A 213 2.45 -12.07 -5.36
CA GLY A 213 2.44 -11.77 -3.94
C GLY A 213 1.32 -10.82 -3.56
N VAL A 214 1.44 -10.27 -2.36
CA VAL A 214 0.55 -9.25 -1.80
C VAL A 214 1.38 -8.10 -1.23
N VAL A 215 0.82 -6.90 -1.19
CA VAL A 215 1.43 -5.74 -0.55
C VAL A 215 0.70 -5.44 0.76
N HIS A 216 1.43 -5.41 1.86
CA HIS A 216 0.92 -4.99 3.16
C HIS A 216 1.58 -3.72 3.66
N ALA A 217 0.79 -2.79 4.18
CA ALA A 217 1.30 -1.70 5.01
C ALA A 217 1.54 -2.25 6.41
N LEU A 218 2.77 -2.13 6.89
CA LEU A 218 3.19 -2.75 8.14
C LEU A 218 3.89 -1.73 9.07
N PRO A 219 3.14 -0.76 9.63
CA PRO A 219 3.71 0.14 10.63
C PRO A 219 4.07 -0.64 11.89
N THR A 220 5.29 -0.50 12.36
CA THR A 220 5.76 -1.21 13.58
C THR A 220 5.16 -0.56 14.81
N LYS A 221 4.71 -1.39 15.74
CA LYS A 221 4.04 -0.96 16.97
C LYS A 221 4.96 -1.16 18.17
N TYR A 222 5.20 -0.10 18.90
CA TYR A 222 6.04 -0.09 20.11
C TYR A 222 5.23 0.28 21.33
N PRO A 223 5.51 -0.32 22.51
CA PRO A 223 4.97 0.19 23.77
C PRO A 223 5.57 1.58 24.08
N TYR A 224 4.75 2.52 24.55
CA TYR A 224 5.24 3.85 24.94
C TYR A 224 6.21 3.76 26.11
N ASP A 225 5.85 2.95 27.13
CA ASP A 225 6.74 2.52 28.19
C ASP A 225 6.93 0.99 28.12
N PRO A 226 8.11 0.48 27.68
CA PRO A 226 8.34 -0.95 27.56
C PRO A 226 8.37 -1.69 28.92
N GLU A 227 8.52 -0.97 30.03
CA GLU A 227 8.47 -1.55 31.38
C GLU A 227 7.04 -1.62 31.94
N ASN A 228 6.08 -0.96 31.28
CA ASN A 228 4.67 -1.01 31.66
C ASN A 228 3.94 -2.14 30.91
N PRO A 229 3.51 -3.23 31.59
CA PRO A 229 2.81 -4.34 30.91
C PRO A 229 1.52 -3.91 30.20
N ALA A 230 0.85 -2.86 30.66
CA ALA A 230 -0.36 -2.36 30.01
C ALA A 230 -0.06 -1.68 28.66
N ASP A 231 1.05 -0.94 28.55
CA ASP A 231 1.51 -0.36 27.29
C ASP A 231 2.00 -1.44 26.32
N VAL A 232 2.70 -2.46 26.81
CA VAL A 232 3.10 -3.62 26.01
C VAL A 232 1.86 -4.31 25.44
N ARG A 233 0.83 -4.51 26.25
CA ARG A 233 -0.44 -5.11 25.81
C ARG A 233 -1.15 -4.23 24.77
N ALA A 234 -1.15 -2.92 24.94
CA ALA A 234 -1.72 -1.99 23.96
C ALA A 234 -1.02 -2.08 22.61
N ALA A 235 0.32 -2.15 22.60
CA ALA A 235 1.10 -2.33 21.37
C ALA A 235 0.82 -3.68 20.69
N GLU A 236 0.69 -4.77 21.46
CA GLU A 236 0.33 -6.09 20.91
C GLU A 236 -1.05 -6.12 20.25
N LEU A 237 -2.06 -5.52 20.88
CA LEU A 237 -3.42 -5.44 20.34
C LEU A 237 -3.48 -4.58 19.07
N GLU A 238 -2.79 -3.46 19.08
CA GLU A 238 -2.68 -2.58 17.89
C GLU A 238 -1.96 -3.29 16.73
N ASP A 239 -0.93 -4.06 17.04
CA ASP A 239 -0.22 -4.89 16.06
C ASP A 239 -1.12 -5.99 15.46
N ILE A 240 -2.00 -6.58 16.27
CA ILE A 240 -2.98 -7.55 15.76
C ILE A 240 -3.91 -6.89 14.73
N ILE A 241 -4.41 -5.70 15.00
CA ILE A 241 -5.31 -4.99 14.08
C ILE A 241 -4.63 -4.70 12.73
N HIS A 242 -3.40 -4.17 12.77
CA HIS A 242 -2.76 -3.62 11.58
C HIS A 242 -1.79 -4.57 10.88
N ASN A 243 -1.19 -5.52 11.59
CA ASN A 243 -0.11 -6.34 11.06
C ASN A 243 -0.38 -7.85 11.18
N LYS A 244 -0.56 -8.33 12.40
CA LYS A 244 -0.49 -9.76 12.70
C LYS A 244 -1.65 -10.54 12.09
N PHE A 245 -2.86 -9.98 12.08
CA PHE A 245 -4.03 -10.64 11.52
C PHE A 245 -3.83 -10.98 10.03
N ILE A 246 -3.40 -10.02 9.23
CA ILE A 246 -3.16 -10.24 7.79
C ILE A 246 -1.90 -11.06 7.52
N LEU A 247 -0.86 -10.92 8.34
CA LEU A 247 0.36 -11.73 8.20
C LEU A 247 0.12 -13.21 8.52
N ASP A 248 -0.63 -13.50 9.57
CA ASP A 248 -1.03 -14.87 9.91
C ASP A 248 -1.80 -15.51 8.75
N ALA A 249 -2.79 -14.82 8.19
CA ALA A 249 -3.54 -15.30 7.04
C ALA A 249 -2.63 -15.54 5.82
N THR A 250 -1.64 -14.67 5.59
CA THR A 250 -0.73 -14.78 4.44
C THR A 250 0.20 -16.00 4.55
N TYR A 251 0.80 -16.22 5.72
CA TYR A 251 1.90 -17.16 5.88
C TYR A 251 1.64 -18.36 6.77
N LEU A 252 0.67 -18.30 7.69
CA LEU A 252 0.26 -19.45 8.50
C LEU A 252 -0.94 -20.18 7.87
N GLY A 253 -1.73 -19.53 7.05
CA GLY A 253 -2.98 -20.07 6.49
C GLY A 253 -4.12 -20.16 7.52
N HIS A 254 -3.92 -19.58 8.70
CA HIS A 254 -4.87 -19.50 9.80
C HIS A 254 -4.47 -18.37 10.75
N TYR A 255 -5.32 -18.06 11.70
CA TYR A 255 -4.98 -17.11 12.76
C TYR A 255 -4.41 -17.85 13.96
N SER A 256 -3.25 -17.43 14.47
CA SER A 256 -2.64 -18.01 15.66
C SER A 256 -3.52 -17.79 16.91
N ASP A 257 -3.30 -18.61 17.94
CA ASP A 257 -4.06 -18.48 19.19
C ASP A 257 -3.93 -17.07 19.82
N VAL A 258 -2.76 -16.45 19.72
CA VAL A 258 -2.52 -15.08 20.19
C VAL A 258 -3.35 -14.09 19.40
N THR A 259 -3.39 -14.22 18.08
CA THR A 259 -4.20 -13.37 17.21
C THR A 259 -5.68 -13.50 17.51
N LEU A 260 -6.19 -14.73 17.59
CA LEU A 260 -7.61 -14.98 17.91
C LEU A 260 -7.99 -14.48 19.30
N ALA A 261 -7.13 -14.66 20.31
CA ALA A 261 -7.38 -14.15 21.64
C ALA A 261 -7.48 -12.61 21.66
N GLY A 262 -6.61 -11.92 20.91
CA GLY A 262 -6.65 -10.46 20.76
C GLY A 262 -7.89 -9.98 20.02
N VAL A 263 -8.25 -10.61 18.90
CA VAL A 263 -9.47 -10.30 18.13
C VAL A 263 -10.70 -10.50 18.99
N ASN A 264 -10.79 -11.62 19.71
CA ASN A 264 -11.92 -11.90 20.60
C ASN A 264 -12.03 -10.87 21.74
N HIS A 265 -10.91 -10.45 22.32
CA HIS A 265 -10.90 -9.37 23.32
C HIS A 265 -11.45 -8.06 22.73
N ILE A 266 -10.93 -7.65 21.56
CA ILE A 266 -11.33 -6.41 20.90
C ILE A 266 -12.83 -6.41 20.57
N LEU A 267 -13.35 -7.52 20.03
CA LEU A 267 -14.76 -7.64 19.67
C LEU A 267 -15.66 -7.78 20.91
N LYS A 268 -15.19 -8.40 21.99
CA LYS A 268 -15.92 -8.44 23.25
C LYS A 268 -16.17 -7.04 23.80
N VAL A 269 -15.20 -6.15 23.67
CA VAL A 269 -15.28 -4.76 24.16
C VAL A 269 -16.07 -3.87 23.21
N ASN A 270 -15.86 -4.01 21.88
CA ASN A 270 -16.41 -3.10 20.87
C ASN A 270 -17.66 -3.64 20.17
N GLY A 271 -17.97 -4.92 20.35
CA GLY A 271 -19.12 -5.57 19.73
C GLY A 271 -18.81 -6.17 18.35
N GLY A 272 -19.76 -6.94 17.86
CA GLY A 272 -19.71 -7.58 16.54
C GLY A 272 -19.24 -9.02 16.59
N GLN A 273 -19.37 -9.68 15.44
CA GLN A 273 -18.99 -11.09 15.22
C GLN A 273 -18.38 -11.23 13.83
N LEU A 274 -17.55 -12.26 13.66
CA LEU A 274 -16.93 -12.61 12.39
C LEU A 274 -17.57 -13.87 11.83
N ASP A 275 -17.78 -13.89 10.51
CA ASP A 275 -18.13 -15.07 9.72
C ASP A 275 -16.84 -15.66 9.12
N LEU A 276 -16.23 -16.60 9.86
CA LEU A 276 -15.03 -17.33 9.47
C LEU A 276 -15.43 -18.78 9.17
N ARG A 277 -15.22 -19.22 7.95
CA ARG A 277 -15.70 -20.52 7.46
C ARG A 277 -14.55 -21.48 7.19
N ASP A 278 -14.82 -22.78 7.28
CA ASP A 278 -13.83 -23.83 7.02
C ASP A 278 -13.25 -23.74 5.61
N GLU A 279 -14.08 -23.41 4.62
CA GLU A 279 -13.63 -23.20 3.24
C GLU A 279 -12.65 -22.01 3.09
N ASP A 280 -12.80 -20.98 3.90
CA ASP A 280 -11.87 -19.84 3.93
C ASP A 280 -10.48 -20.29 4.38
N PHE A 281 -10.43 -21.05 5.48
CA PHE A 281 -9.17 -21.58 6.00
C PHE A 281 -8.55 -22.62 5.06
N ALA A 282 -9.35 -23.41 4.36
CA ALA A 282 -8.84 -24.30 3.33
C ALA A 282 -8.15 -23.52 2.19
N ALA A 283 -8.72 -22.40 1.77
CA ALA A 283 -8.13 -21.53 0.76
C ALA A 283 -6.83 -20.86 1.26
N LEU A 284 -6.82 -20.33 2.48
CA LEU A 284 -5.65 -19.72 3.10
C LEU A 284 -4.50 -20.72 3.25
N GLU A 285 -4.79 -21.92 3.76
CA GLU A 285 -3.81 -23.00 3.94
C GLU A 285 -3.21 -23.45 2.59
N ALA A 286 -4.03 -23.54 1.55
CA ALA A 286 -3.56 -23.93 0.21
C ALA A 286 -2.60 -22.90 -0.42
N ALA A 287 -2.64 -21.64 -0.01
CA ALA A 287 -1.86 -20.55 -0.59
C ALA A 287 -0.65 -20.08 0.25
N LYS A 288 -0.57 -20.45 1.51
CA LYS A 288 0.43 -19.91 2.46
C LYS A 288 1.88 -20.02 2.01
N ASP A 289 2.23 -21.07 1.26
CA ASP A 289 3.58 -21.34 0.77
C ASP A 289 3.75 -20.96 -0.72
N LEU A 290 2.71 -20.42 -1.36
CA LEU A 290 2.70 -20.09 -2.79
C LEU A 290 3.06 -18.65 -3.10
N ASN A 291 3.10 -17.76 -2.11
CA ASN A 291 3.54 -16.38 -2.31
C ASN A 291 5.01 -16.35 -2.72
N ASP A 292 5.31 -15.75 -3.88
CA ASP A 292 6.68 -15.61 -4.36
C ASP A 292 7.40 -14.47 -3.65
N PHE A 293 6.68 -13.44 -3.23
CA PHE A 293 7.21 -12.31 -2.48
C PHE A 293 6.15 -11.66 -1.59
N LEU A 294 6.63 -10.90 -0.62
CA LEU A 294 5.87 -9.95 0.16
C LEU A 294 6.28 -8.54 -0.23
N GLY A 295 5.32 -7.70 -0.59
CA GLY A 295 5.52 -6.26 -0.66
C GLY A 295 5.27 -5.64 0.71
N ILE A 296 6.20 -4.81 1.17
CA ILE A 296 6.06 -4.04 2.40
C ILE A 296 5.99 -2.56 2.05
N ASN A 297 4.89 -1.92 2.44
CA ASN A 297 4.78 -0.47 2.48
C ASN A 297 5.08 -0.02 3.91
N TYR A 298 6.06 0.86 4.06
CA TYR A 298 6.46 1.38 5.35
C TYR A 298 6.69 2.88 5.27
N TYR A 299 6.06 3.63 6.18
CA TYR A 299 6.20 5.09 6.28
C TYR A 299 6.51 5.54 7.69
N MET A 300 5.98 4.82 8.68
CA MET A 300 5.97 5.26 10.07
C MET A 300 5.91 4.08 11.02
N SER A 301 6.22 4.36 12.29
CA SER A 301 5.95 3.48 13.42
C SER A 301 5.04 4.19 14.43
N ASP A 302 4.37 3.42 15.26
CA ASP A 302 3.49 3.94 16.30
C ASP A 302 3.96 3.53 17.70
N TRP A 303 3.76 4.42 18.67
CA TRP A 303 3.94 4.16 20.09
C TRP A 303 2.58 4.11 20.77
N MET A 304 2.34 3.05 21.53
CA MET A 304 1.05 2.78 22.15
C MET A 304 1.13 2.83 23.67
N SER A 305 0.21 3.51 24.29
CA SER A 305 -0.01 3.46 25.73
C SER A 305 -1.37 2.85 26.06
N ASP A 306 -1.50 2.39 27.30
CA ASP A 306 -2.78 1.95 27.86
C ASP A 306 -3.82 3.08 27.81
N PHE A 307 -5.07 2.70 27.61
CA PHE A 307 -6.17 3.66 27.51
C PHE A 307 -7.47 3.06 28.01
N ASP A 308 -8.10 3.78 28.95
CA ASP A 308 -9.39 3.44 29.55
C ASP A 308 -10.43 4.52 29.22
N GLY A 309 -10.95 4.49 27.99
CA GLY A 309 -11.93 5.47 27.51
C GLY A 309 -12.59 5.05 26.22
N GLU A 310 -13.41 5.93 25.70
CA GLU A 310 -14.14 5.69 24.44
C GLU A 310 -13.24 5.93 23.21
N THR A 311 -13.54 5.22 22.13
CA THR A 311 -12.84 5.35 20.86
C THR A 311 -13.01 6.75 20.28
N GLU A 312 -11.90 7.36 19.88
CA GLU A 312 -11.89 8.65 19.17
C GLU A 312 -10.71 8.69 18.21
N ILE A 313 -10.99 8.91 16.94
CA ILE A 313 -9.98 9.04 15.90
C ILE A 313 -10.21 10.34 15.14
N ILE A 314 -9.17 11.18 15.10
CA ILE A 314 -9.13 12.43 14.32
C ILE A 314 -8.03 12.28 13.28
N HIS A 315 -8.42 12.30 12.00
CA HIS A 315 -7.51 12.20 10.88
C HIS A 315 -6.94 13.57 10.52
N ASN A 316 -5.61 13.68 10.46
CA ASN A 316 -4.93 14.88 9.99
C ASN A 316 -4.83 14.85 8.46
N GLY A 317 -5.86 15.33 7.78
CA GLY A 317 -5.92 15.37 6.31
C GLY A 317 -5.21 16.58 5.69
N LYS A 318 -5.01 17.66 6.46
CA LYS A 318 -4.49 18.95 5.97
C LYS A 318 -3.01 19.20 6.24
N GLY A 319 -2.34 18.30 6.95
CA GLY A 319 -0.95 18.49 7.35
C GLY A 319 -0.78 19.58 8.41
N GLU A 320 -1.66 19.59 9.41
CA GLU A 320 -1.59 20.45 10.58
C GLU A 320 -0.97 19.65 11.74
N LYS A 321 0.34 19.76 11.89
CA LYS A 321 1.12 18.98 12.87
C LYS A 321 0.51 19.07 14.28
N GLY A 322 0.24 17.90 14.89
CA GLY A 322 -0.33 17.79 16.23
C GLY A 322 -1.88 17.73 16.24
N SER A 323 -2.55 17.75 15.08
CA SER A 323 -4.01 17.72 15.00
C SER A 323 -4.60 16.30 15.02
N SER A 324 -3.81 15.26 14.79
CA SER A 324 -4.28 13.88 14.79
C SER A 324 -4.51 13.34 16.20
N LYS A 325 -5.47 12.44 16.32
CA LYS A 325 -5.77 11.69 17.55
C LYS A 325 -6.12 10.26 17.19
N TYR A 326 -5.63 9.31 17.95
CA TYR A 326 -5.97 7.91 17.75
C TYR A 326 -6.01 7.18 19.08
N GLN A 327 -7.19 6.77 19.47
CA GLN A 327 -7.43 5.96 20.66
C GLN A 327 -8.61 5.02 20.41
N ILE A 328 -8.46 3.76 20.82
CA ILE A 328 -9.46 2.71 20.64
C ILE A 328 -9.76 2.07 21.98
N LYS A 329 -11.05 2.05 22.35
CA LYS A 329 -11.56 1.39 23.54
C LYS A 329 -11.12 -0.08 23.59
N GLY A 330 -10.51 -0.47 24.70
CA GLY A 330 -10.02 -1.84 24.92
C GLY A 330 -8.78 -2.21 24.15
N VAL A 331 -8.14 -1.27 23.45
CA VAL A 331 -6.89 -1.46 22.71
C VAL A 331 -5.77 -0.59 23.26
N GLY A 332 -5.87 0.71 23.10
CA GLY A 332 -4.83 1.64 23.52
C GLY A 332 -4.94 2.99 22.81
N ARG A 333 -3.95 3.84 23.07
CA ARG A 333 -3.83 5.18 22.52
C ARG A 333 -2.46 5.38 21.89
N ARG A 334 -2.42 6.02 20.71
CA ARG A 334 -1.16 6.45 20.09
C ARG A 334 -0.58 7.64 20.82
N GLU A 335 0.72 7.54 21.11
CA GLU A 335 1.52 8.59 21.70
C GLU A 335 2.52 9.14 20.66
N SER A 336 2.93 10.38 20.85
CA SER A 336 3.97 11.02 20.06
C SER A 336 5.21 11.27 20.92
N PRO A 337 6.24 10.39 20.88
CA PRO A 337 7.48 10.63 21.61
C PRO A 337 8.10 11.96 21.16
N THR A 338 8.42 12.84 22.12
CA THR A 338 8.88 14.20 21.82
C THR A 338 10.27 14.28 21.19
N HIS A 339 11.07 13.23 21.36
CA HIS A 339 12.44 13.12 20.83
C HIS A 339 12.53 12.50 19.43
N ILE A 340 11.39 12.04 18.87
CA ILE A 340 11.34 11.43 17.54
C ILE A 340 10.61 12.39 16.59
N PRO A 341 11.20 12.71 15.42
CA PRO A 341 10.58 13.63 14.50
C PRO A 341 9.33 13.02 13.85
N LYS A 342 8.42 13.89 13.44
CA LYS A 342 7.21 13.51 12.69
C LYS A 342 6.95 14.49 11.54
N THR A 343 6.25 14.00 10.54
CA THR A 343 5.82 14.81 9.39
C THR A 343 4.73 15.81 9.80
N ASP A 344 4.38 16.73 8.90
CA ASP A 344 3.25 17.64 9.10
C ASP A 344 1.91 16.90 9.26
N TRP A 345 1.82 15.67 8.77
CA TRP A 345 0.64 14.79 8.92
C TRP A 345 0.71 13.88 10.15
N ASP A 346 1.60 14.18 11.10
CA ASP A 346 1.81 13.44 12.36
C ASP A 346 2.36 12.01 12.17
N TRP A 347 2.94 11.69 11.05
CA TRP A 347 3.59 10.40 10.83
C TRP A 347 4.98 10.39 11.45
N ILE A 348 5.20 9.52 12.43
CA ILE A 348 6.46 9.44 13.16
C ILE A 348 7.54 8.84 12.27
N ILE A 349 8.63 9.57 12.07
CA ILE A 349 9.75 9.17 11.23
C ILE A 349 10.69 8.30 12.05
N TYR A 350 10.66 6.99 11.83
CA TYR A 350 11.47 6.03 12.58
C TYR A 350 11.99 4.91 11.68
N PRO A 351 13.12 5.10 11.01
CA PRO A 351 13.69 4.13 10.08
C PRO A 351 13.94 2.75 10.70
N GLN A 352 14.37 2.70 11.97
CA GLN A 352 14.58 1.44 12.69
C GLN A 352 13.35 0.52 12.66
N GLY A 353 12.14 1.08 12.64
CA GLY A 353 10.89 0.31 12.53
C GLY A 353 10.79 -0.52 11.25
N LEU A 354 11.37 -0.05 10.15
CA LEU A 354 11.46 -0.84 8.91
C LEU A 354 12.37 -2.06 9.10
N TYR A 355 13.53 -1.87 9.69
CA TYR A 355 14.44 -2.98 10.02
C TYR A 355 13.74 -4.01 10.93
N ASP A 356 13.14 -3.54 12.01
CA ASP A 356 12.48 -4.40 13.00
C ASP A 356 11.34 -5.21 12.35
N GLN A 357 10.58 -4.60 11.45
CA GLN A 357 9.50 -5.28 10.74
C GLN A 357 10.02 -6.34 9.75
N ILE A 358 11.07 -6.05 9.02
CA ILE A 358 11.71 -7.02 8.11
C ILE A 358 12.26 -8.21 8.90
N MET A 359 12.96 -7.95 9.99
CA MET A 359 13.53 -9.01 10.83
C MET A 359 12.45 -9.85 11.54
N ARG A 360 11.31 -9.21 11.89
CA ARG A 360 10.13 -9.91 12.39
C ARG A 360 9.58 -10.89 11.34
N ILE A 361 9.41 -10.46 10.08
CA ILE A 361 8.95 -11.35 9.00
C ILE A 361 9.87 -12.56 8.88
N LYS A 362 11.19 -12.33 8.86
CA LYS A 362 12.19 -13.40 8.79
C LYS A 362 12.07 -14.38 9.95
N LYS A 363 11.78 -13.91 11.15
CA LYS A 363 11.68 -14.72 12.36
C LYS A 363 10.35 -15.46 12.48
N ASP A 364 9.23 -14.73 12.34
CA ASP A 364 7.91 -15.23 12.69
C ASP A 364 7.22 -15.95 11.51
N TYR A 365 7.63 -15.64 10.28
CA TYR A 365 7.07 -16.21 9.04
C TYR A 365 8.20 -16.75 8.14
N PRO A 366 8.93 -17.78 8.57
CA PRO A 366 10.15 -18.26 7.88
C PRO A 366 9.90 -18.85 6.50
N ASN A 367 8.65 -19.09 6.12
CA ASN A 367 8.24 -19.52 4.78
C ASN A 367 8.11 -18.34 3.77
N TYR A 368 8.40 -17.10 4.17
CA TYR A 368 8.56 -16.02 3.20
C TYR A 368 9.73 -16.33 2.25
N LYS A 369 9.61 -16.00 0.98
CA LYS A 369 10.66 -16.26 -0.01
C LYS A 369 11.53 -15.05 -0.28
N LYS A 370 10.92 -13.90 -0.55
CA LYS A 370 11.60 -12.62 -0.72
C LYS A 370 10.70 -11.43 -0.35
N ILE A 371 11.31 -10.29 -0.15
CA ILE A 371 10.64 -9.03 0.17
C ILE A 371 11.02 -8.00 -0.89
N TYR A 372 10.03 -7.19 -1.29
CA TYR A 372 10.23 -5.88 -1.91
C TYR A 372 9.70 -4.81 -0.97
N ILE A 373 10.44 -3.73 -0.77
CA ILE A 373 9.86 -2.53 -0.18
C ILE A 373 9.09 -1.85 -1.31
N THR A 374 7.78 -2.03 -1.29
CA THR A 374 6.89 -1.64 -2.38
C THR A 374 6.43 -0.20 -2.30
N GLU A 375 6.52 0.39 -1.12
CA GLU A 375 6.38 1.84 -0.90
C GLU A 375 7.17 2.28 0.33
N ASN A 376 7.87 3.40 0.17
CA ASN A 376 8.46 4.20 1.23
C ASN A 376 8.70 5.61 0.66
N GLY A 377 8.41 6.65 1.41
CA GLY A 377 8.58 8.02 0.94
C GLY A 377 8.09 9.06 1.93
N LEU A 378 8.45 10.30 1.70
CA LEU A 378 8.08 11.44 2.52
C LEU A 378 7.04 12.31 1.82
N GLY A 379 5.84 12.39 2.40
CA GLY A 379 4.84 13.39 2.02
C GLY A 379 5.22 14.75 2.58
N TYR A 380 5.29 15.74 1.71
CA TYR A 380 5.78 17.07 2.05
C TYR A 380 5.02 18.17 1.28
N LYS A 381 5.00 19.37 1.85
CA LYS A 381 4.51 20.58 1.16
C LYS A 381 5.68 21.17 0.38
N ASP A 382 5.87 20.69 -0.85
CA ASP A 382 7.00 21.09 -1.68
C ASP A 382 6.88 22.55 -2.13
N GLU A 383 7.99 23.28 -2.08
CA GLU A 383 8.13 24.62 -2.65
C GLU A 383 8.78 24.53 -4.02
N PHE A 384 8.06 24.91 -5.07
CA PHE A 384 8.55 24.91 -6.44
C PHE A 384 9.24 26.24 -6.76
N VAL A 385 10.55 26.19 -6.96
CA VAL A 385 11.41 27.36 -7.23
C VAL A 385 12.43 26.99 -8.30
N ASP A 386 12.74 27.90 -9.22
CA ASP A 386 13.74 27.70 -10.26
C ASP A 386 13.54 26.41 -11.10
N ASN A 387 12.30 26.07 -11.39
CA ASN A 387 11.89 24.86 -12.11
C ASN A 387 12.30 23.56 -11.42
N THR A 388 12.42 23.54 -10.10
CA THR A 388 12.71 22.36 -9.30
C THR A 388 12.15 22.48 -7.88
N VAL A 389 12.38 21.44 -7.08
CA VAL A 389 12.14 21.42 -5.63
C VAL A 389 13.44 21.00 -4.95
N TYR A 390 13.88 21.78 -3.97
CA TYR A 390 15.06 21.45 -3.14
C TYR A 390 14.61 20.63 -1.93
N ASP A 391 14.30 19.35 -2.16
CA ASP A 391 13.68 18.46 -1.20
C ASP A 391 14.67 17.62 -0.37
N ASP A 392 15.60 18.29 0.29
CA ASP A 392 16.62 17.66 1.14
C ASP A 392 16.01 16.77 2.24
N ALA A 393 14.85 17.16 2.79
CA ALA A 393 14.15 16.36 3.80
C ALA A 393 13.69 15.00 3.24
N ARG A 394 13.28 14.95 1.96
CA ARG A 394 12.92 13.70 1.29
C ARG A 394 14.14 12.81 1.07
N ILE A 395 15.25 13.41 0.64
CA ILE A 395 16.53 12.69 0.47
C ILE A 395 16.97 12.08 1.80
N ASP A 396 16.98 12.87 2.87
CA ASP A 396 17.38 12.41 4.20
C ASP A 396 16.48 11.28 4.72
N TYR A 397 15.17 11.39 4.55
CA TYR A 397 14.20 10.35 4.91
C TYR A 397 14.49 9.03 4.15
N VAL A 398 14.62 9.09 2.83
CA VAL A 398 14.87 7.90 2.00
C VAL A 398 16.21 7.28 2.32
N LYS A 399 17.25 8.11 2.46
CA LYS A 399 18.60 7.66 2.82
C LYS A 399 18.62 6.87 4.12
N GLN A 400 18.03 7.40 5.20
CA GLN A 400 17.97 6.71 6.50
C GLN A 400 17.23 5.36 6.42
N HIS A 401 16.15 5.27 5.65
CA HIS A 401 15.42 4.01 5.45
C HIS A 401 16.23 3.00 4.64
N LEU A 402 16.94 3.44 3.61
CA LEU A 402 17.83 2.57 2.83
C LEU A 402 19.03 2.07 3.64
N GLU A 403 19.55 2.88 4.55
CA GLU A 403 20.63 2.47 5.45
C GLU A 403 20.23 1.30 6.36
N VAL A 404 19.05 1.37 6.98
CA VAL A 404 18.55 0.26 7.81
C VAL A 404 18.12 -0.95 6.97
N LEU A 405 17.66 -0.71 5.74
CA LEU A 405 17.38 -1.78 4.78
C LEU A 405 18.65 -2.55 4.41
N SER A 406 19.75 -1.83 4.17
CA SER A 406 21.08 -2.44 3.94
C SER A 406 21.52 -3.28 5.14
N ASP A 407 21.28 -2.82 6.37
CA ASP A 407 21.57 -3.58 7.58
C ASP A 407 20.72 -4.88 7.64
N ALA A 408 19.43 -4.79 7.36
CA ALA A 408 18.55 -5.97 7.33
C ALA A 408 19.01 -7.01 6.30
N ILE A 409 19.47 -6.57 5.13
CA ILE A 409 20.05 -7.45 4.09
C ILE A 409 21.34 -8.09 4.60
N ALA A 410 22.22 -7.33 5.24
CA ALA A 410 23.45 -7.85 5.83
C ALA A 410 23.16 -8.90 6.91
N ASP A 411 22.07 -8.74 7.66
CA ASP A 411 21.60 -9.68 8.68
C ASP A 411 20.76 -10.84 8.11
N GLY A 412 20.78 -11.00 6.79
CA GLY A 412 20.27 -12.17 6.08
C GLY A 412 18.81 -12.08 5.65
N ALA A 413 18.19 -10.91 5.62
CA ALA A 413 16.90 -10.73 5.03
C ALA A 413 16.98 -10.74 3.49
N ASN A 414 16.06 -11.46 2.84
CA ASN A 414 16.04 -11.55 1.38
C ASN A 414 15.21 -10.43 0.75
N VAL A 415 15.77 -9.22 0.73
CA VAL A 415 15.13 -8.04 0.12
C VAL A 415 15.73 -7.79 -1.26
N LYS A 416 14.88 -7.64 -2.28
CA LYS A 416 15.27 -7.60 -3.69
C LYS A 416 15.06 -6.26 -4.38
N GLY A 417 14.39 -5.33 -3.74
CA GLY A 417 14.14 -4.02 -4.35
C GLY A 417 13.46 -3.05 -3.40
N TYR A 418 13.48 -1.79 -3.82
CA TYR A 418 12.89 -0.67 -3.13
C TYR A 418 12.18 0.21 -4.16
N PHE A 419 10.92 0.51 -3.90
CA PHE A 419 10.10 1.41 -4.72
C PHE A 419 9.77 2.65 -3.90
N ILE A 420 10.28 3.78 -4.34
CA ILE A 420 9.91 5.05 -3.71
C ILE A 420 8.44 5.39 -4.00
N TRP A 421 7.70 5.75 -2.98
CA TRP A 421 6.40 6.38 -3.16
C TRP A 421 6.61 7.90 -3.20
N SER A 422 6.50 8.54 -4.36
CA SER A 422 6.03 8.05 -5.66
C SER A 422 7.02 8.44 -6.76
N LEU A 423 6.88 7.85 -7.94
CA LEU A 423 7.72 8.21 -9.09
C LEU A 423 7.53 9.69 -9.46
N MET A 424 6.29 10.12 -9.62
CA MET A 424 5.91 11.52 -9.80
C MET A 424 4.87 11.91 -8.76
N ASP A 425 4.65 13.19 -8.57
CA ASP A 425 3.56 13.66 -7.73
C ASP A 425 2.23 13.13 -8.23
N VAL A 426 1.41 12.65 -7.33
CA VAL A 426 0.10 12.06 -7.61
C VAL A 426 -0.97 12.65 -6.69
N PHE A 427 -2.22 12.44 -7.04
CA PHE A 427 -3.34 12.70 -6.16
C PHE A 427 -3.25 11.83 -4.89
N SER A 428 -3.43 12.42 -3.72
CA SER A 428 -3.20 11.74 -2.43
C SER A 428 -4.48 11.54 -1.61
N TRP A 429 -5.48 10.88 -2.19
CA TRP A 429 -6.73 10.50 -1.52
C TRP A 429 -7.35 11.65 -0.70
N SER A 430 -7.56 11.45 0.59
CA SER A 430 -8.09 12.46 1.51
C SER A 430 -7.17 13.66 1.78
N ASN A 431 -5.93 13.64 1.29
CA ASN A 431 -5.00 14.77 1.35
C ASN A 431 -5.01 15.65 0.08
N GLY A 432 -5.72 15.23 -0.97
CA GLY A 432 -5.82 15.97 -2.22
C GLY A 432 -4.50 16.04 -2.99
N TYR A 433 -4.13 17.24 -3.42
CA TYR A 433 -2.96 17.49 -4.27
C TYR A 433 -1.78 18.16 -3.55
N GLU A 434 -1.95 18.56 -2.30
CA GLU A 434 -0.93 19.32 -1.55
C GLU A 434 0.15 18.44 -0.93
N LYS A 435 -0.18 17.20 -0.58
CA LYS A 435 0.77 16.24 -0.01
C LYS A 435 1.52 15.53 -1.13
N ARG A 436 2.72 16.01 -1.41
CA ARG A 436 3.54 15.55 -2.53
C ARG A 436 4.60 14.57 -2.08
N TYR A 437 4.83 13.53 -2.90
CA TYR A 437 5.78 12.46 -2.61
C TYR A 437 6.76 12.18 -3.75
N GLY A 438 6.50 12.73 -4.94
CA GLY A 438 7.19 12.36 -6.17
C GLY A 438 8.68 12.68 -6.20
N LEU A 439 9.43 11.94 -6.98
CA LEU A 439 10.75 12.33 -7.47
C LEU A 439 10.63 13.46 -8.50
N PHE A 440 9.55 13.43 -9.27
CA PHE A 440 9.24 14.48 -10.25
C PHE A 440 8.06 15.31 -9.75
N TYR A 441 8.27 16.62 -9.71
CA TYR A 441 7.19 17.58 -9.46
C TYR A 441 6.25 17.60 -10.65
N VAL A 442 4.95 17.51 -10.40
CA VAL A 442 3.91 17.65 -11.41
C VAL A 442 3.21 18.99 -11.18
N ASP A 443 3.24 19.84 -12.18
CA ASP A 443 2.33 20.97 -12.24
C ASP A 443 0.96 20.42 -12.67
N PHE A 444 0.01 20.36 -11.74
CA PHE A 444 -1.29 19.75 -12.01
C PHE A 444 -2.19 20.57 -12.95
N GLU A 445 -1.83 21.83 -13.23
CA GLU A 445 -2.55 22.67 -14.21
C GLU A 445 -2.03 22.44 -15.64
N THR A 446 -0.71 22.43 -15.81
CA THR A 446 -0.06 22.29 -17.12
C THR A 446 0.30 20.84 -17.46
N GLN A 447 0.35 19.97 -16.47
CA GLN A 447 0.83 18.59 -16.58
C GLN A 447 2.30 18.47 -16.99
N GLU A 448 3.09 19.51 -16.76
CA GLU A 448 4.54 19.46 -16.92
C GLU A 448 5.20 18.71 -15.75
N ARG A 449 6.32 18.03 -16.03
CA ARG A 449 7.11 17.31 -15.04
C ARG A 449 8.47 17.97 -14.88
N TYR A 450 8.89 18.13 -13.63
CA TYR A 450 10.18 18.73 -13.29
C TYR A 450 10.92 17.82 -12.29
N PRO A 451 12.19 17.44 -12.57
CA PRO A 451 12.94 16.64 -11.61
C PRO A 451 13.24 17.45 -10.35
N LYS A 452 12.94 16.85 -9.19
CA LYS A 452 13.31 17.40 -7.89
C LYS A 452 14.78 17.08 -7.58
N LYS A 453 15.36 17.70 -6.58
CA LYS A 453 16.72 17.37 -6.12
C LYS A 453 16.83 15.88 -5.77
N SER A 454 15.81 15.31 -5.16
CA SER A 454 15.72 13.87 -4.86
C SER A 454 15.79 12.98 -6.10
N ALA A 455 15.27 13.39 -7.26
CA ALA A 455 15.40 12.63 -8.50
C ALA A 455 16.87 12.47 -8.93
N HIS A 456 17.64 13.53 -8.85
CA HIS A 456 19.08 13.49 -9.16
C HIS A 456 19.86 12.64 -8.17
N TRP A 457 19.53 12.73 -6.88
CA TRP A 457 20.10 11.88 -5.84
C TRP A 457 19.77 10.41 -6.06
N TYR A 458 18.51 10.10 -6.38
CA TYR A 458 18.05 8.73 -6.63
C TYR A 458 18.72 8.12 -7.87
N LYS A 459 18.95 8.93 -8.92
CA LYS A 459 19.72 8.53 -10.10
C LYS A 459 21.13 8.10 -9.71
N LYS A 460 21.84 8.92 -8.93
CA LYS A 460 23.19 8.59 -8.45
C LYS A 460 23.19 7.30 -7.62
N LEU A 461 22.21 7.14 -6.74
CA LEU A 461 22.02 5.92 -5.94
C LEU A 461 21.86 4.67 -6.84
N ALA A 462 21.00 4.74 -7.85
CA ALA A 462 20.75 3.64 -8.77
C ALA A 462 22.00 3.27 -9.61
N GLU A 463 22.76 4.28 -10.05
CA GLU A 463 23.99 4.10 -10.83
C GLU A 463 25.14 3.50 -10.00
N THR A 464 25.30 3.95 -8.76
CA THR A 464 26.43 3.57 -7.90
C THR A 464 26.12 2.47 -6.92
N GLN A 465 24.84 2.29 -6.58
CA GLN A 465 24.33 1.42 -5.50
C GLN A 465 24.85 1.81 -4.10
N MET A 466 25.47 2.99 -3.98
CA MET A 466 26.03 3.52 -2.74
C MET A 466 25.06 4.51 -2.11
N ILE A 467 24.77 4.32 -0.83
CA ILE A 467 23.90 5.21 -0.05
C ILE A 467 24.74 6.35 0.49
N GLU A 468 24.83 7.46 -0.27
CA GLU A 468 25.65 8.64 0.06
C GLU A 468 24.80 9.88 0.39
#